data_a70bda009fd66b5d52fb86c576ebef58
#
_entry.id   a70bda009fd66b5d52fb86c576ebef58
#
_cell.length_a   1.000
_cell.length_b   1.000
_cell.length_c   1.000
_cell.angle_alpha   90.00
_cell.angle_beta   90.00
_cell.angle_gamma   90.00
#
_symmetry.space_group_name_H-M   'P 1'
#
loop_
_entity.id
_entity.type
_entity.pdbx_description
1 polymer ?
#
loop_
_entity_poly.entity_id
_entity_poly.type
_entity_poly.pdbx_seq_one_letter_code
_entity_poly.pdbx_strand_id
1 'polypeptide(L)'
;MKGWGATIAILLCLALPALPAWAGQNLLIKGISAQKAGNNEQAVELLSRYLTQYPQMAGARRPLALALAGLGRKTEALAELNQGLAKEPAEIQLLLAKANLLADLDRRPEAIEVLTQALKCDPKNAEVLKERGECQAQEGCFPEAMSDLNRAARLAPRDPWVYNKRGLVWFCQGEYRKAVEDFTTAIRLAPDSPHAYFFRGNMYRHHLGETEKAIADYKKSCALGFPLACGEVEKLGAK
;
A
#
# COMPACT_ATOMS: atom_id res chain seq x y z
N MET A 1 -7.23 45.46 55.59
CA MET A 1 -5.95 45.15 54.96
C MET A 1 -6.12 43.80 54.24
N LYS A 2 -6.00 43.89 53.00
CA LYS A 2 -5.83 42.98 51.84
C LYS A 2 -5.99 41.50 52.09
N GLY A 3 -7.17 40.95 51.69
CA GLY A 3 -7.39 39.54 51.50
C GLY A 3 -6.99 39.12 50.10
N TRP A 4 -6.28 38.00 49.97
CA TRP A 4 -5.97 37.33 48.75
C TRP A 4 -7.00 36.23 48.52
N GLY A 5 -7.91 36.44 47.54
CA GLY A 5 -8.78 35.39 47.03
C GLY A 5 -8.00 34.53 46.04
N ALA A 6 -7.70 33.32 46.45
CA ALA A 6 -7.19 32.29 45.54
C ALA A 6 -8.41 31.65 44.82
N THR A 7 -8.62 32.04 43.55
CA THR A 7 -9.58 31.39 42.68
C THR A 7 -9.02 30.03 42.27
N ILE A 8 -9.47 28.95 42.89
CA ILE A 8 -9.19 27.58 42.45
C ILE A 8 -10.04 27.33 41.22
N ALA A 9 -9.44 27.40 40.03
CA ALA A 9 -10.03 26.91 38.82
C ALA A 9 -10.09 25.37 38.91
N ILE A 10 -11.26 24.85 39.27
CA ILE A 10 -11.54 23.41 39.20
C ILE A 10 -11.68 23.11 37.71
N LEU A 11 -10.60 22.59 37.09
CA LEU A 11 -10.68 21.87 35.81
C LEU A 11 -11.53 20.62 36.01
N LEU A 12 -12.83 20.74 35.74
CA LEU A 12 -13.71 19.59 35.55
C LEU A 12 -13.21 18.84 34.31
N CYS A 13 -12.29 17.90 34.49
CA CYS A 13 -12.11 16.79 33.55
C CYS A 13 -13.44 16.02 33.55
N LEU A 14 -14.34 16.37 32.62
CA LEU A 14 -15.47 15.52 32.27
C LEU A 14 -14.89 14.21 31.73
N ALA A 15 -14.65 13.26 32.61
CA ALA A 15 -14.39 11.88 32.25
C ALA A 15 -15.66 11.39 31.53
N LEU A 16 -15.62 11.33 30.21
CA LEU A 16 -16.68 10.67 29.45
C LEU A 16 -16.85 9.28 30.03
N PRO A 17 -18.09 8.86 30.35
CA PRO A 17 -18.32 7.53 30.89
C PRO A 17 -17.76 6.49 29.91
N ALA A 18 -16.90 5.61 30.41
CA ALA A 18 -16.38 4.51 29.62
C ALA A 18 -17.58 3.71 29.09
N LEU A 19 -17.68 3.61 27.76
CA LEU A 19 -18.70 2.76 27.16
C LEU A 19 -18.47 1.30 27.60
N PRO A 20 -19.53 0.50 27.78
CA PRO A 20 -19.38 -0.90 28.08
C PRO A 20 -18.55 -1.60 26.97
N ALA A 21 -17.75 -2.59 27.33
CA ALA A 21 -16.79 -3.23 26.43
C ALA A 21 -17.38 -3.68 25.08
N TRP A 22 -18.65 -4.13 25.06
CA TRP A 22 -19.36 -4.49 23.83
C TRP A 22 -19.63 -3.28 22.90
N ALA A 23 -19.83 -2.09 23.47
CA ALA A 23 -20.05 -0.88 22.67
C ALA A 23 -18.75 -0.39 22.01
N GLY A 24 -17.61 -0.51 22.72
CA GLY A 24 -16.29 -0.25 22.15
C GLY A 24 -15.97 -1.22 21.02
N GLN A 25 -16.19 -2.51 21.22
CA GLN A 25 -15.98 -3.53 20.19
C GLN A 25 -16.86 -3.28 18.96
N ASN A 26 -18.10 -2.83 19.13
CA ASN A 26 -18.98 -2.47 18.02
C ASN A 26 -18.45 -1.26 17.21
N LEU A 27 -17.90 -0.23 17.88
CA LEU A 27 -17.27 0.92 17.21
C LEU A 27 -16.10 0.49 16.34
N LEU A 28 -15.21 -0.37 16.85
CA LEU A 28 -14.05 -0.88 16.13
C LEU A 28 -14.48 -1.68 14.89
N ILE A 29 -15.39 -2.65 15.05
CA ILE A 29 -15.86 -3.50 13.95
C ILE A 29 -16.53 -2.67 12.87
N LYS A 30 -17.44 -1.76 13.23
CA LYS A 30 -18.11 -0.89 12.28
C LYS A 30 -17.15 0.06 11.58
N GLY A 31 -16.17 0.61 12.31
CA GLY A 31 -15.15 1.48 11.74
C GLY A 31 -14.27 0.76 10.72
N ILE A 32 -13.80 -0.46 11.03
CA ILE A 32 -13.04 -1.29 10.09
C ILE A 32 -13.89 -1.67 8.87
N SER A 33 -15.17 -2.02 9.08
CA SER A 33 -16.08 -2.36 7.98
C SER A 33 -16.33 -1.17 7.06
N ALA A 34 -16.54 0.03 7.63
CA ALA A 34 -16.69 1.27 6.87
C ALA A 34 -15.43 1.58 6.04
N GLN A 35 -14.24 1.44 6.63
CA GLN A 35 -12.96 1.61 5.92
C GLN A 35 -12.83 0.65 4.74
N LYS A 36 -13.15 -0.63 4.94
CA LYS A 36 -13.11 -1.65 3.87
C LYS A 36 -14.14 -1.39 2.76
N ALA A 37 -15.26 -0.76 3.09
CA ALA A 37 -16.30 -0.36 2.13
C ALA A 37 -15.99 0.97 1.42
N GLY A 38 -14.86 1.64 1.76
CA GLY A 38 -14.51 2.95 1.21
C GLY A 38 -15.24 4.13 1.82
N ASN A 39 -16.07 3.91 2.85
CA ASN A 39 -16.79 4.97 3.59
C ASN A 39 -15.84 5.63 4.59
N ASN A 40 -14.86 6.36 4.07
CA ASN A 40 -13.71 6.84 4.84
C ASN A 40 -14.08 7.84 5.93
N GLU A 41 -15.05 8.76 5.70
CA GLU A 41 -15.55 9.72 6.71
C GLU A 41 -16.13 8.98 7.92
N GLN A 42 -17.00 8.02 7.67
CA GLN A 42 -17.60 7.21 8.73
C GLN A 42 -16.56 6.37 9.46
N ALA A 43 -15.59 5.83 8.74
CA ALA A 43 -14.48 5.07 9.34
C ALA A 43 -13.66 5.95 10.28
N VAL A 44 -13.30 7.16 9.84
CA VAL A 44 -12.54 8.14 10.67
C VAL A 44 -13.33 8.48 11.93
N GLU A 45 -14.62 8.79 11.82
CA GLU A 45 -15.45 9.10 12.98
C GLU A 45 -15.45 7.95 14.00
N LEU A 46 -15.79 6.75 13.56
CA LEU A 46 -15.96 5.59 14.44
C LEU A 46 -14.63 5.16 15.08
N LEU A 47 -13.54 5.11 14.29
CA LEU A 47 -12.23 4.70 14.78
C LEU A 47 -11.60 5.75 15.69
N SER A 48 -11.79 7.04 15.42
CA SER A 48 -11.33 8.12 16.32
C SER A 48 -12.06 8.08 17.66
N ARG A 49 -13.38 7.88 17.65
CA ARG A 49 -14.16 7.69 18.88
C ARG A 49 -13.69 6.46 19.67
N TYR A 50 -13.38 5.37 18.97
CA TYR A 50 -12.83 4.18 19.61
C TYR A 50 -11.48 4.47 20.26
N LEU A 51 -10.55 5.10 19.56
CA LEU A 51 -9.19 5.40 20.05
C LEU A 51 -9.17 6.47 21.16
N THR A 52 -10.18 7.37 21.22
CA THR A 52 -10.36 8.28 22.35
C THR A 52 -10.61 7.50 23.65
N GLN A 53 -11.34 6.40 23.58
CA GLN A 53 -11.66 5.55 24.74
C GLN A 53 -10.58 4.50 25.01
N TYR A 54 -9.94 4.01 23.95
CA TYR A 54 -8.95 2.93 24.01
C TYR A 54 -7.62 3.35 23.34
N PRO A 55 -6.92 4.37 23.87
CA PRO A 55 -5.73 4.95 23.20
C PRO A 55 -4.54 3.99 23.10
N GLN A 56 -4.57 2.87 23.84
CA GLN A 56 -3.52 1.84 23.81
C GLN A 56 -3.65 0.86 22.64
N MET A 57 -4.80 0.85 21.97
CA MET A 57 -5.09 -0.16 20.94
C MET A 57 -4.43 0.22 19.60
N ALA A 58 -3.15 -0.09 19.45
CA ALA A 58 -2.36 0.22 18.25
C ALA A 58 -2.99 -0.35 16.96
N GLY A 59 -3.58 -1.55 17.03
CA GLY A 59 -4.22 -2.19 15.89
C GLY A 59 -5.38 -1.41 15.24
N ALA A 60 -6.04 -0.49 15.98
CA ALA A 60 -7.08 0.37 15.44
C ALA A 60 -6.52 1.58 14.65
N ARG A 61 -5.23 1.91 14.82
CA ARG A 61 -4.60 3.07 14.15
C ARG A 61 -4.35 2.83 12.68
N ARG A 62 -4.04 1.59 12.28
CA ARG A 62 -3.87 1.25 10.86
C ARG A 62 -5.14 1.50 10.05
N PRO A 63 -6.31 0.94 10.37
CA PRO A 63 -7.53 1.24 9.61
C PRO A 63 -7.93 2.71 9.67
N LEU A 64 -7.67 3.43 10.77
CA LEU A 64 -7.88 4.88 10.84
C LEU A 64 -6.95 5.61 9.85
N ALA A 65 -5.67 5.28 9.83
CA ALA A 65 -4.71 5.88 8.91
C ALA A 65 -5.06 5.61 7.44
N LEU A 66 -5.50 4.39 7.11
CA LEU A 66 -5.96 4.07 5.76
C LEU A 66 -7.20 4.90 5.36
N ALA A 67 -8.15 5.08 6.27
CA ALA A 67 -9.32 5.92 6.02
C ALA A 67 -8.94 7.40 5.83
N LEU A 68 -8.04 7.93 6.67
CA LEU A 68 -7.50 9.29 6.55
C LEU A 68 -6.77 9.49 5.21
N ALA A 69 -5.93 8.52 4.81
CA ALA A 69 -5.25 8.55 3.53
C ALA A 69 -6.23 8.54 2.35
N GLY A 70 -7.29 7.74 2.42
CA GLY A 70 -8.38 7.72 1.44
C GLY A 70 -9.14 9.05 1.31
N LEU A 71 -9.12 9.89 2.35
CA LEU A 71 -9.64 11.27 2.33
C LEU A 71 -8.58 12.32 1.90
N GLY A 72 -7.38 11.89 1.51
CA GLY A 72 -6.27 12.79 1.19
C GLY A 72 -5.56 13.40 2.42
N ARG A 73 -5.98 13.05 3.65
CA ARG A 73 -5.42 13.55 4.93
C ARG A 73 -4.14 12.80 5.31
N LYS A 74 -3.18 12.76 4.37
CA LYS A 74 -1.98 11.90 4.45
C LYS A 74 -1.07 12.22 5.64
N THR A 75 -0.96 13.50 6.04
CA THR A 75 -0.15 13.90 7.22
C THR A 75 -0.72 13.38 8.53
N GLU A 76 -2.05 13.41 8.67
CA GLU A 76 -2.73 12.86 9.84
C GLU A 76 -2.64 11.33 9.87
N ALA A 77 -2.77 10.69 8.71
CA ALA A 77 -2.55 9.25 8.58
C ALA A 77 -1.15 8.83 9.07
N LEU A 78 -0.09 9.57 8.67
CA LEU A 78 1.26 9.33 9.15
C LEU A 78 1.40 9.52 10.67
N ALA A 79 0.74 10.53 11.24
CA ALA A 79 0.73 10.75 12.68
C ALA A 79 0.11 9.56 13.43
N GLU A 80 -1.02 9.02 12.94
CA GLU A 80 -1.66 7.85 13.54
C GLU A 80 -0.77 6.59 13.46
N LEU A 81 -0.12 6.35 12.32
CA LEU A 81 0.81 5.23 12.16
C LEU A 81 2.02 5.36 13.11
N ASN A 82 2.57 6.57 13.24
CA ASN A 82 3.66 6.83 14.18
C ASN A 82 3.25 6.60 15.64
N GLN A 83 2.04 7.01 16.04
CA GLN A 83 1.50 6.73 17.37
C GLN A 83 1.30 5.22 17.59
N GLY A 84 0.86 4.47 16.58
CA GLY A 84 0.77 3.02 16.62
C GLY A 84 2.14 2.37 16.83
N LEU A 85 3.12 2.74 16.02
CA LEU A 85 4.49 2.24 16.10
C LEU A 85 5.24 2.65 17.39
N ALA A 86 4.86 3.75 18.02
CA ALA A 86 5.38 4.12 19.34
C ALA A 86 4.92 3.13 20.43
N LYS A 87 3.79 2.43 20.25
CA LYS A 87 3.28 1.39 21.14
C LYS A 87 3.77 0.00 20.74
N GLU A 88 3.76 -0.29 19.44
CA GLU A 88 4.12 -1.57 18.85
C GLU A 88 5.15 -1.37 17.74
N PRO A 89 6.44 -1.17 18.07
CA PRO A 89 7.49 -0.81 17.10
C PRO A 89 7.79 -1.90 16.05
N ALA A 90 7.45 -3.14 16.36
CA ALA A 90 7.70 -4.30 15.50
C ALA A 90 6.45 -4.77 14.73
N GLU A 91 5.33 -4.04 14.81
CA GLU A 91 4.09 -4.42 14.14
C GLU A 91 4.24 -4.23 12.62
N ILE A 92 4.39 -5.34 11.91
CA ILE A 92 4.69 -5.37 10.46
C ILE A 92 3.61 -4.65 9.64
N GLN A 93 2.34 -4.80 10.00
CA GLN A 93 1.25 -4.20 9.24
C GLN A 93 1.20 -2.67 9.39
N LEU A 94 1.64 -2.13 10.54
CA LEU A 94 1.81 -0.68 10.74
C LEU A 94 3.02 -0.17 9.96
N LEU A 95 4.13 -0.91 9.97
CA LEU A 95 5.33 -0.56 9.19
C LEU A 95 5.04 -0.56 7.68
N LEU A 96 4.35 -1.58 7.17
CA LEU A 96 3.91 -1.64 5.77
C LEU A 96 3.00 -0.46 5.41
N ALA A 97 1.98 -0.18 6.23
CA ALA A 97 1.08 0.93 5.98
C ALA A 97 1.82 2.28 5.97
N LYS A 98 2.78 2.47 6.89
CA LYS A 98 3.62 3.68 6.94
C LYS A 98 4.49 3.79 5.69
N ALA A 99 5.13 2.70 5.27
CA ALA A 99 6.00 2.70 4.09
C ALA A 99 5.21 3.01 2.81
N ASN A 100 4.04 2.40 2.63
CA ASN A 100 3.18 2.66 1.48
C ASN A 100 2.74 4.13 1.45
N LEU A 101 2.35 4.68 2.60
CA LEU A 101 1.97 6.09 2.70
C LEU A 101 3.13 7.04 2.42
N LEU A 102 4.35 6.70 2.84
CA LEU A 102 5.56 7.46 2.53
C LEU A 102 5.87 7.40 1.02
N ALA A 103 5.73 6.24 0.39
CA ALA A 103 5.89 6.08 -1.05
C ALA A 103 4.86 6.91 -1.83
N ASP A 104 3.59 6.93 -1.38
CA ASP A 104 2.52 7.77 -1.94
C ASP A 104 2.75 9.28 -1.77
N LEU A 105 3.61 9.65 -0.84
CA LEU A 105 4.07 11.02 -0.60
C LEU A 105 5.39 11.35 -1.32
N ASP A 106 5.86 10.46 -2.20
CA ASP A 106 7.15 10.57 -2.91
C ASP A 106 8.38 10.57 -1.99
N ARG A 107 8.22 10.06 -0.75
CA ARG A 107 9.27 9.93 0.28
C ARG A 107 9.84 8.51 0.31
N ARG A 108 10.23 8.02 -0.88
CA ARG A 108 10.67 6.61 -1.05
C ARG A 108 11.90 6.23 -0.24
N PRO A 109 12.93 7.08 -0.07
CA PRO A 109 14.05 6.74 0.80
C PRO A 109 13.62 6.39 2.23
N GLU A 110 12.68 7.16 2.78
CA GLU A 110 12.14 6.89 4.13
C GLU A 110 11.26 5.62 4.15
N ALA A 111 10.52 5.35 3.08
CA ALA A 111 9.79 4.08 2.95
C ALA A 111 10.73 2.88 2.97
N ILE A 112 11.87 2.95 2.26
CA ILE A 112 12.91 1.91 2.24
C ILE A 112 13.49 1.69 3.65
N GLU A 113 13.72 2.74 4.42
CA GLU A 113 14.19 2.64 5.81
C GLU A 113 13.16 1.90 6.69
N VAL A 114 11.89 2.28 6.59
CA VAL A 114 10.78 1.64 7.35
C VAL A 114 10.64 0.17 6.96
N LEU A 115 10.70 -0.17 5.67
CA LEU A 115 10.65 -1.55 5.19
C LEU A 115 11.89 -2.35 5.61
N THR A 116 13.04 -1.70 5.69
CA THR A 116 14.26 -2.31 6.22
C THR A 116 14.12 -2.62 7.72
N GLN A 117 13.46 -1.74 8.48
CA GLN A 117 13.10 -2.04 9.87
C GLN A 117 12.16 -3.24 9.97
N ALA A 118 11.13 -3.31 9.12
CA ALA A 118 10.21 -4.45 9.08
C ALA A 118 10.94 -5.77 8.79
N LEU A 119 11.92 -5.77 7.86
CA LEU A 119 12.71 -6.96 7.54
C LEU A 119 13.72 -7.36 8.64
N LYS A 120 14.06 -6.47 9.56
CA LYS A 120 14.82 -6.86 10.78
C LYS A 120 13.94 -7.68 11.74
N CYS A 121 12.62 -7.40 11.76
CA CYS A 121 11.67 -8.14 12.59
C CYS A 121 11.25 -9.47 11.94
N ASP A 122 10.99 -9.46 10.62
CA ASP A 122 10.65 -10.65 9.83
C ASP A 122 11.42 -10.66 8.50
N PRO A 123 12.62 -11.28 8.47
CA PRO A 123 13.47 -11.31 7.28
C PRO A 123 12.89 -12.11 6.10
N LYS A 124 11.84 -12.92 6.33
CA LYS A 124 11.21 -13.75 5.30
C LYS A 124 9.84 -13.24 4.87
N ASN A 125 9.48 -12.04 5.22
CA ASN A 125 8.23 -11.44 4.83
C ASN A 125 8.24 -11.07 3.34
N ALA A 126 7.55 -11.87 2.52
CA ALA A 126 7.53 -11.69 1.07
C ALA A 126 6.88 -10.37 0.65
N GLU A 127 5.86 -9.92 1.38
CA GLU A 127 5.18 -8.66 1.10
C GLU A 127 6.10 -7.46 1.35
N VAL A 128 6.81 -7.46 2.48
CA VAL A 128 7.77 -6.39 2.81
C VAL A 128 8.93 -6.36 1.79
N LEU A 129 9.45 -7.53 1.39
CA LEU A 129 10.48 -7.63 0.35
C LEU A 129 9.99 -7.07 -0.98
N LYS A 130 8.77 -7.40 -1.39
CA LYS A 130 8.14 -6.92 -2.61
C LYS A 130 8.00 -5.39 -2.61
N GLU A 131 7.47 -4.82 -1.53
CA GLU A 131 7.28 -3.37 -1.41
C GLU A 131 8.62 -2.62 -1.35
N ARG A 132 9.64 -3.17 -0.64
CA ARG A 132 10.97 -2.55 -0.61
C ARG A 132 11.63 -2.61 -1.99
N GLY A 133 11.55 -3.75 -2.67
CA GLY A 133 12.06 -3.89 -4.03
C GLY A 133 11.41 -2.92 -5.01
N GLU A 134 10.12 -2.63 -4.88
CA GLU A 134 9.45 -1.61 -5.70
C GLU A 134 9.99 -0.21 -5.42
N CYS A 135 10.06 0.20 -4.14
CA CYS A 135 10.61 1.51 -3.77
C CYS A 135 12.06 1.67 -4.25
N GLN A 136 12.90 0.63 -4.09
CA GLN A 136 14.28 0.62 -4.59
C GLN A 136 14.35 0.76 -6.11
N ALA A 137 13.47 0.08 -6.85
CA ALA A 137 13.41 0.20 -8.30
C ALA A 137 13.05 1.61 -8.76
N GLN A 138 12.11 2.26 -8.07
CA GLN A 138 11.69 3.63 -8.36
C GLN A 138 12.79 4.66 -8.03
N GLU A 139 13.69 4.35 -7.09
CA GLU A 139 14.89 5.14 -6.79
C GLU A 139 16.10 4.78 -7.69
N GLY A 140 15.92 3.85 -8.65
CA GLY A 140 16.99 3.42 -9.56
C GLY A 140 17.98 2.42 -8.96
N CYS A 141 17.74 1.92 -7.74
CA CYS A 141 18.56 0.92 -7.05
C CYS A 141 18.20 -0.50 -7.57
N PHE A 142 18.42 -0.74 -8.86
CA PHE A 142 17.98 -1.98 -9.52
C PHE A 142 18.62 -3.27 -8.97
N PRO A 143 19.91 -3.32 -8.60
CA PRO A 143 20.50 -4.53 -8.02
C PRO A 143 19.82 -4.95 -6.71
N GLU A 144 19.57 -4.00 -5.82
CA GLU A 144 18.92 -4.21 -4.53
C GLU A 144 17.46 -4.64 -4.73
N ALA A 145 16.72 -3.93 -5.61
CA ALA A 145 15.36 -4.26 -5.98
C ALA A 145 15.25 -5.70 -6.51
N MET A 146 16.16 -6.09 -7.40
CA MET A 146 16.19 -7.45 -7.96
C MET A 146 16.50 -8.50 -6.89
N SER A 147 17.41 -8.21 -5.95
CA SER A 147 17.70 -9.10 -4.83
C SER A 147 16.44 -9.36 -3.99
N ASP A 148 15.71 -8.30 -3.63
CA ASP A 148 14.49 -8.42 -2.82
C ASP A 148 13.36 -9.11 -3.58
N LEU A 149 13.11 -8.74 -4.83
CA LEU A 149 12.06 -9.34 -5.66
C LEU A 149 12.34 -10.82 -5.96
N ASN A 150 13.61 -11.21 -6.16
CA ASN A 150 13.98 -12.63 -6.29
C ASN A 150 13.74 -13.42 -5.01
N ARG A 151 13.96 -12.81 -3.84
CA ARG A 151 13.62 -13.43 -2.55
C ARG A 151 12.12 -13.53 -2.37
N ALA A 152 11.38 -12.48 -2.69
CA ALA A 152 9.92 -12.47 -2.64
C ALA A 152 9.31 -13.56 -3.55
N ALA A 153 9.82 -13.71 -4.78
CA ALA A 153 9.36 -14.75 -5.72
C ALA A 153 9.59 -16.19 -5.20
N ARG A 154 10.68 -16.42 -4.45
CA ARG A 154 10.92 -17.73 -3.82
C ARG A 154 10.00 -17.98 -2.62
N LEU A 155 9.66 -16.94 -1.85
CA LEU A 155 8.81 -17.05 -0.66
C LEU A 155 7.33 -17.07 -1.00
N ALA A 156 6.93 -16.33 -2.03
CA ALA A 156 5.54 -16.23 -2.50
C ALA A 156 5.44 -16.51 -4.02
N PRO A 157 5.70 -17.77 -4.48
CA PRO A 157 5.77 -18.10 -5.90
C PRO A 157 4.42 -18.02 -6.63
N ARG A 158 3.34 -17.80 -5.91
CA ARG A 158 1.98 -17.64 -6.46
C ARG A 158 1.46 -16.20 -6.39
N ASP A 159 2.26 -15.24 -5.92
CA ASP A 159 1.88 -13.83 -5.92
C ASP A 159 2.19 -13.20 -7.30
N PRO A 160 1.18 -12.87 -8.14
CA PRO A 160 1.39 -12.30 -9.46
C PRO A 160 2.06 -10.92 -9.42
N TRP A 161 1.87 -10.18 -8.33
CA TRP A 161 2.44 -8.84 -8.18
C TRP A 161 3.96 -8.84 -8.09
N VAL A 162 4.55 -9.88 -7.48
CA VAL A 162 6.01 -10.03 -7.42
C VAL A 162 6.61 -10.10 -8.82
N TYR A 163 5.99 -10.89 -9.71
CA TYR A 163 6.46 -11.02 -11.09
C TYR A 163 6.22 -9.74 -11.89
N ASN A 164 5.09 -9.07 -11.70
CA ASN A 164 4.85 -7.78 -12.33
C ASN A 164 5.92 -6.75 -11.94
N LYS A 165 6.22 -6.62 -10.65
CA LYS A 165 7.23 -5.67 -10.14
C LYS A 165 8.62 -6.05 -10.65
N ARG A 166 8.99 -7.34 -10.67
CA ARG A 166 10.28 -7.80 -11.19
C ARG A 166 10.40 -7.60 -12.71
N GLY A 167 9.32 -7.83 -13.44
CA GLY A 167 9.24 -7.54 -14.88
C GLY A 167 9.49 -6.07 -15.20
N LEU A 168 8.98 -5.15 -14.38
CA LEU A 168 9.28 -3.71 -14.51
C LEU A 168 10.76 -3.40 -14.24
N VAL A 169 11.39 -4.07 -13.28
CA VAL A 169 12.84 -3.90 -13.04
C VAL A 169 13.65 -4.42 -14.23
N TRP A 170 13.29 -5.58 -14.81
CA TRP A 170 13.90 -6.08 -16.03
C TRP A 170 13.77 -5.11 -17.20
N PHE A 171 12.59 -4.50 -17.35
CA PHE A 171 12.36 -3.45 -18.34
C PHE A 171 13.32 -2.27 -18.17
N CYS A 172 13.44 -1.74 -16.94
CA CYS A 172 14.35 -0.62 -16.64
C CYS A 172 15.83 -0.97 -16.93
N GLN A 173 16.19 -2.24 -16.85
CA GLN A 173 17.54 -2.74 -17.18
C GLN A 173 17.74 -3.06 -18.67
N GLY A 174 16.69 -2.89 -19.52
CA GLY A 174 16.75 -3.23 -20.95
C GLY A 174 16.61 -4.73 -21.25
N GLU A 175 16.33 -5.55 -20.24
CA GLU A 175 16.18 -7.00 -20.35
C GLU A 175 14.76 -7.40 -20.76
N TYR A 176 14.31 -6.92 -21.92
CA TYR A 176 12.91 -6.98 -22.36
C TYR A 176 12.34 -8.40 -22.46
N ARG A 177 13.15 -9.39 -22.86
CA ARG A 177 12.72 -10.80 -22.93
C ARG A 177 12.45 -11.37 -21.54
N LYS A 178 13.27 -11.05 -20.55
CA LYS A 178 13.05 -11.45 -19.14
C LYS A 178 11.81 -10.76 -18.56
N ALA A 179 11.59 -9.51 -18.93
CA ALA A 179 10.35 -8.81 -18.56
C ALA A 179 9.10 -9.53 -19.10
N VAL A 180 9.11 -9.95 -20.38
CA VAL A 180 8.02 -10.74 -20.99
C VAL A 180 7.79 -12.05 -20.25
N GLU A 181 8.83 -12.76 -19.84
CA GLU A 181 8.72 -14.01 -19.07
C GLU A 181 8.02 -13.79 -17.73
N ASP A 182 8.41 -12.73 -17.02
CA ASP A 182 7.79 -12.36 -15.74
C ASP A 182 6.34 -11.91 -15.91
N PHE A 183 6.03 -11.03 -16.87
CA PHE A 183 4.63 -10.65 -17.16
C PHE A 183 3.79 -11.85 -17.60
N THR A 184 4.35 -12.78 -18.35
CA THR A 184 3.67 -14.03 -18.72
C THR A 184 3.37 -14.89 -17.49
N THR A 185 4.29 -14.96 -16.54
CA THR A 185 4.06 -15.65 -15.28
C THR A 185 2.97 -14.96 -14.46
N ALA A 186 2.97 -13.63 -14.39
CA ALA A 186 1.94 -12.85 -13.73
C ALA A 186 0.56 -13.07 -14.34
N ILE A 187 0.46 -13.09 -15.68
CA ILE A 187 -0.78 -13.39 -16.42
C ILE A 187 -1.29 -14.82 -16.11
N ARG A 188 -0.39 -15.80 -16.06
CA ARG A 188 -0.77 -17.17 -15.74
C ARG A 188 -1.33 -17.29 -14.33
N LEU A 189 -0.82 -16.52 -13.38
CA LEU A 189 -1.26 -16.50 -11.98
C LEU A 189 -2.54 -15.67 -11.77
N ALA A 190 -2.72 -14.60 -12.53
CA ALA A 190 -3.89 -13.70 -12.48
C ALA A 190 -4.30 -13.30 -13.91
N PRO A 191 -5.08 -14.16 -14.61
CA PRO A 191 -5.46 -13.93 -16.02
C PRO A 191 -6.48 -12.80 -16.21
N ASP A 192 -6.99 -12.24 -15.15
CA ASP A 192 -7.89 -11.09 -15.09
C ASP A 192 -7.17 -9.76 -14.75
N SER A 193 -5.86 -9.79 -14.55
CA SER A 193 -5.07 -8.58 -14.27
C SER A 193 -4.74 -7.81 -15.56
N PRO A 194 -5.33 -6.62 -15.80
CA PRO A 194 -5.09 -5.89 -17.04
C PRO A 194 -3.67 -5.35 -17.16
N HIS A 195 -3.02 -5.04 -16.05
CA HIS A 195 -1.69 -4.41 -16.05
C HIS A 195 -0.61 -5.30 -16.67
N ALA A 196 -0.62 -6.61 -16.36
CA ALA A 196 0.39 -7.53 -16.88
C ALA A 196 0.30 -7.67 -18.42
N TYR A 197 -0.89 -7.70 -18.98
CA TYR A 197 -1.10 -7.66 -20.44
C TYR A 197 -0.60 -6.36 -21.03
N PHE A 198 -0.96 -5.22 -20.44
CA PHE A 198 -0.52 -3.92 -20.94
C PHE A 198 1.00 -3.78 -20.98
N PHE A 199 1.67 -4.12 -19.88
CA PHE A 199 3.14 -4.05 -19.82
C PHE A 199 3.79 -5.03 -20.79
N ARG A 200 3.29 -6.26 -20.92
CA ARG A 200 3.81 -7.23 -21.88
C ARG A 200 3.59 -6.75 -23.31
N GLY A 201 2.44 -6.18 -23.62
CA GLY A 201 2.15 -5.55 -24.90
C GLY A 201 3.13 -4.43 -25.23
N ASN A 202 3.48 -3.59 -24.24
CA ASN A 202 4.50 -2.55 -24.42
C ASN A 202 5.87 -3.16 -24.77
N MET A 203 6.28 -4.27 -24.13
CA MET A 203 7.53 -4.96 -24.47
C MET A 203 7.51 -5.45 -25.91
N TYR A 204 6.43 -6.12 -26.32
CA TYR A 204 6.29 -6.61 -27.68
C TYR A 204 6.33 -5.49 -28.73
N ARG A 205 5.59 -4.39 -28.49
CA ARG A 205 5.48 -3.29 -29.45
C ARG A 205 6.75 -2.49 -29.59
N HIS A 206 7.28 -1.99 -28.46
CA HIS A 206 8.29 -0.94 -28.48
C HIS A 206 9.72 -1.46 -28.47
N HIS A 207 9.93 -2.70 -28.05
CA HIS A 207 11.27 -3.24 -27.83
C HIS A 207 11.57 -4.52 -28.60
N LEU A 208 10.55 -5.32 -28.94
CA LEU A 208 10.75 -6.61 -29.62
C LEU A 208 10.22 -6.61 -31.05
N GLY A 209 9.48 -5.59 -31.49
CA GLY A 209 8.91 -5.49 -32.85
C GLY A 209 7.77 -6.48 -33.14
N GLU A 210 7.20 -7.12 -32.10
CA GLU A 210 6.19 -8.16 -32.23
C GLU A 210 4.77 -7.55 -32.15
N THR A 211 4.43 -6.71 -33.14
CA THR A 211 3.22 -5.86 -33.14
C THR A 211 1.91 -6.65 -32.99
N GLU A 212 1.79 -7.82 -33.61
CA GLU A 212 0.59 -8.65 -33.54
C GLU A 212 0.33 -9.15 -32.10
N LYS A 213 1.39 -9.58 -31.41
CA LYS A 213 1.30 -9.98 -30.00
C LYS A 213 0.96 -8.79 -29.10
N ALA A 214 1.51 -7.62 -29.39
CA ALA A 214 1.18 -6.40 -28.67
C ALA A 214 -0.32 -6.05 -28.81
N ILE A 215 -0.88 -6.12 -30.04
CA ILE A 215 -2.29 -5.87 -30.28
C ILE A 215 -3.17 -6.84 -29.50
N ALA A 216 -2.83 -8.11 -29.49
CA ALA A 216 -3.58 -9.13 -28.73
C ALA A 216 -3.60 -8.82 -27.23
N ASP A 217 -2.45 -8.45 -26.67
CA ASP A 217 -2.31 -8.09 -25.28
C ASP A 217 -3.05 -6.79 -24.92
N TYR A 218 -2.95 -5.76 -25.75
CA TYR A 218 -3.70 -4.50 -25.54
C TYR A 218 -5.22 -4.71 -25.64
N LYS A 219 -5.71 -5.50 -26.61
CA LYS A 219 -7.14 -5.85 -26.68
C LYS A 219 -7.60 -6.56 -25.42
N LYS A 220 -6.81 -7.51 -24.91
CA LYS A 220 -7.14 -8.21 -23.67
C LYS A 220 -7.16 -7.28 -22.47
N SER A 221 -6.15 -6.41 -22.32
CA SER A 221 -6.05 -5.42 -21.25
C SER A 221 -7.22 -4.41 -21.31
N CYS A 222 -7.57 -3.93 -22.50
CA CYS A 222 -8.73 -3.05 -22.72
C CYS A 222 -10.04 -3.73 -22.32
N ALA A 223 -10.26 -4.98 -22.76
CA ALA A 223 -11.44 -5.77 -22.39
C ALA A 223 -11.56 -6.02 -20.88
N LEU A 224 -10.42 -6.00 -20.16
CA LEU A 224 -10.37 -6.08 -18.71
C LEU A 224 -10.51 -4.70 -18.01
N GLY A 225 -10.82 -3.64 -18.78
CA GLY A 225 -11.14 -2.32 -18.24
C GLY A 225 -9.94 -1.39 -18.02
N PHE A 226 -8.82 -1.58 -18.73
CA PHE A 226 -7.67 -0.69 -18.64
C PHE A 226 -7.66 0.36 -19.76
N PRO A 227 -8.01 1.64 -19.49
CA PRO A 227 -8.27 2.64 -20.54
C PRO A 227 -7.05 2.93 -21.42
N LEU A 228 -5.83 2.92 -20.84
CA LEU A 228 -4.61 3.17 -21.61
C LEU A 228 -4.40 2.13 -22.72
N ALA A 229 -4.75 0.87 -22.45
CA ALA A 229 -4.65 -0.19 -23.45
C ALA A 229 -5.66 0.01 -24.61
N CYS A 230 -6.85 0.54 -24.32
CA CYS A 230 -7.84 0.86 -25.35
C CYS A 230 -7.29 1.93 -26.32
N GLY A 231 -6.65 2.96 -25.77
CA GLY A 231 -5.99 3.99 -26.58
C GLY A 231 -4.86 3.43 -27.47
N GLU A 232 -4.12 2.42 -27.00
CA GLU A 232 -3.09 1.77 -27.82
C GLU A 232 -3.69 0.92 -28.95
N VAL A 233 -4.83 0.26 -28.71
CA VAL A 233 -5.58 -0.49 -29.76
C VAL A 233 -6.06 0.47 -30.86
N GLU A 234 -6.63 1.63 -30.48
CA GLU A 234 -7.09 2.64 -31.43
C GLU A 234 -5.96 3.19 -32.28
N LYS A 235 -4.82 3.56 -31.68
CA LYS A 235 -3.62 4.05 -32.39
C LYS A 235 -3.09 3.05 -33.42
N LEU A 236 -3.27 1.75 -33.16
CA LEU A 236 -2.83 0.69 -34.06
C LEU A 236 -3.84 0.36 -35.13
N GLY A 237 -5.00 1.03 -35.18
CA GLY A 237 -6.08 0.75 -36.16
C GLY A 237 -6.67 -0.65 -36.03
N ALA A 238 -6.44 -1.31 -34.89
CA ALA A 238 -6.84 -2.68 -34.63
C ALA A 238 -8.24 -2.72 -34.01
N LYS A 239 -9.30 -2.65 -34.88
CA LYS A 239 -10.70 -2.82 -34.46
C LYS A 239 -11.00 -4.22 -33.95
#